data_62c416885dbc8a69fc04161a949b63f3
#
_entry.id   62c416885dbc8a69fc04161a949b63f3
#
_cell.length_a   1.000
_cell.length_b   1.000
_cell.length_c   1.000
_cell.angle_alpha   90.00
_cell.angle_beta   90.00
_cell.angle_gamma   90.00
#
_symmetry.space_group_name_H-M   'P 1'
#
loop_
_entity.id
_entity.type
_entity.pdbx_description
1 polymer ?
#
loop_
_entity_poly.entity_id
_entity_poly.type
_entity_poly.pdbx_seq_one_letter_code
_entity_poly.pdbx_strand_id
1 'polypeptide(L)'
;MREQKKSVMIWKIKRSRILSKIAIAGTGYVGLSNAVLLAQHNDVVAVDVIEEKVNMINNKKSPIVDKEIQEFLTEKKLNLKATLDGENAYKDAEFVIVSTPTNYDPDKNYFDTSSVEQVIELVLKVNKDAIIVIKSTVPVGYTESVRKKYDTENIIFSPEFLREGRALYDNLYPSRIIVGAPDDNEKIKQAAHTFAKLLVEGALKENIDVLFTKPTEAEAVKLFANTYLALRVSFFNELDTYAEVRGLDTKQIIEGIGLDPRIGNYYNNPSFGYGGYCLPKDTKQLLANYENVPNNISGATVEANNTRKDFIAEQILKKAGFPQNQNGVVGIYRLTMKANSDNFRQSSIQGVMKRIKAKGLKVVIYEPTLKEETFFNSEVIKDVNEFKEKCDVIVANRFNNDLEDVLDKVYTRDLYFRD
;
A
#
# COMPACT_ATOMS: atom_id res chain seq x y z
N MET A 1 -30.68 13.43 -24.17
CA MET A 1 -29.29 12.96 -24.09
C MET A 1 -28.37 14.15 -24.36
N ARG A 2 -27.86 14.79 -23.32
CA ARG A 2 -26.87 15.87 -23.44
C ARG A 2 -25.48 15.25 -23.26
N GLU A 3 -24.69 15.32 -24.32
CA GLU A 3 -23.26 14.98 -24.27
C GLU A 3 -22.57 15.89 -23.25
N GLN A 4 -22.14 15.32 -22.15
CA GLN A 4 -21.15 15.97 -21.27
C GLN A 4 -19.80 15.95 -22.00
N LYS A 5 -19.41 17.08 -22.57
CA LYS A 5 -18.07 17.32 -23.10
C LYS A 5 -17.09 17.19 -21.92
N LYS A 6 -16.33 16.10 -21.91
CA LYS A 6 -15.11 15.99 -21.08
C LYS A 6 -14.15 17.10 -21.51
N SER A 7 -13.96 18.13 -20.71
CA SER A 7 -12.96 19.15 -20.97
C SER A 7 -11.58 18.54 -20.65
N VAL A 8 -10.90 18.06 -21.68
CA VAL A 8 -9.49 17.74 -21.62
C VAL A 8 -8.73 19.06 -21.62
N MET A 9 -8.26 19.46 -20.44
CA MET A 9 -7.47 20.67 -20.26
C MET A 9 -6.03 20.39 -20.67
N ILE A 10 -5.64 20.79 -21.90
CA ILE A 10 -4.25 20.69 -22.39
C ILE A 10 -3.47 21.88 -21.83
N TRP A 11 -2.57 21.60 -20.88
CA TRP A 11 -1.70 22.61 -20.27
C TRP A 11 -0.44 22.83 -21.12
N LYS A 12 -0.36 23.97 -21.83
CA LYS A 12 0.91 24.45 -22.42
C LYS A 12 1.69 25.26 -21.37
N ILE A 13 2.84 24.74 -20.93
CA ILE A 13 3.68 25.35 -19.91
C ILE A 13 4.48 26.50 -20.52
N LYS A 14 4.27 27.75 -20.04
CA LYS A 14 5.19 28.88 -20.25
C LYS A 14 6.18 28.95 -19.06
N ARG A 15 7.48 28.90 -19.38
CA ARG A 15 8.56 29.03 -18.40
C ARG A 15 8.69 30.47 -17.87
N SER A 16 8.35 30.72 -16.62
CA SER A 16 9.03 31.53 -15.59
C SER A 16 8.25 31.32 -14.32
N ARG A 17 8.74 30.45 -13.44
CA ARG A 17 7.98 30.02 -12.27
C ARG A 17 8.85 30.23 -11.03
N ILE A 18 8.26 30.95 -10.06
CA ILE A 18 8.69 30.86 -8.67
C ILE A 18 8.47 29.43 -8.25
N LEU A 19 9.51 28.75 -7.73
CA LEU A 19 9.41 27.38 -7.23
C LEU A 19 8.47 27.36 -6.02
N SER A 20 7.51 26.46 -6.00
CA SER A 20 6.67 26.27 -4.83
C SER A 20 7.48 25.65 -3.69
N LYS A 21 7.27 26.14 -2.48
CA LYS A 21 7.85 25.57 -1.26
C LYS A 21 6.91 24.51 -0.72
N ILE A 22 7.36 23.27 -0.68
CA ILE A 22 6.55 22.12 -0.31
C ILE A 22 7.23 21.38 0.84
N ALA A 23 6.49 21.13 1.91
CA ALA A 23 6.95 20.26 2.98
C ALA A 23 6.16 18.93 2.95
N ILE A 24 6.82 17.83 3.28
CA ILE A 24 6.21 16.51 3.30
C ILE A 24 6.49 15.84 4.64
N ALA A 25 5.43 15.52 5.38
CA ALA A 25 5.49 14.82 6.65
C ALA A 25 5.42 13.30 6.43
N GLY A 26 6.47 12.60 6.86
CA GLY A 26 6.65 11.16 6.67
C GLY A 26 7.42 10.81 5.39
N THR A 27 8.42 9.94 5.52
CA THR A 27 9.29 9.48 4.41
C THR A 27 9.15 7.97 4.14
N GLY A 28 7.92 7.45 4.30
CA GLY A 28 7.54 6.13 3.79
C GLY A 28 7.34 6.14 2.27
N TYR A 29 6.78 5.06 1.72
CA TYR A 29 6.56 4.92 0.28
C TYR A 29 5.80 6.09 -0.34
N VAL A 30 4.74 6.54 0.32
CA VAL A 30 3.90 7.66 -0.16
C VAL A 30 4.66 8.98 -0.08
N GLY A 31 5.23 9.31 1.07
CA GLY A 31 5.87 10.61 1.28
C GLY A 31 7.15 10.76 0.46
N LEU A 32 8.04 9.77 0.49
CA LEU A 32 9.32 9.88 -0.22
C LEU A 32 9.15 9.88 -1.74
N SER A 33 8.23 9.07 -2.28
CA SER A 33 7.96 9.09 -3.73
C SER A 33 7.37 10.42 -4.19
N ASN A 34 6.48 11.05 -3.40
CA ASN A 34 5.98 12.39 -3.67
C ASN A 34 7.10 13.45 -3.50
N ALA A 35 7.98 13.30 -2.50
CA ALA A 35 9.11 14.21 -2.32
C ALA A 35 10.04 14.21 -3.53
N VAL A 36 10.42 13.05 -4.02
CA VAL A 36 11.25 12.91 -5.21
C VAL A 36 10.54 13.42 -6.47
N LEU A 37 9.25 13.07 -6.65
CA LEU A 37 8.44 13.54 -7.77
C LEU A 37 8.40 15.06 -7.85
N LEU A 38 8.10 15.73 -6.73
CA LEU A 38 7.88 17.16 -6.67
C LEU A 38 9.20 17.96 -6.68
N ALA A 39 10.27 17.39 -6.13
CA ALA A 39 11.59 18.03 -6.06
C ALA A 39 12.28 18.19 -7.43
N GLN A 40 11.75 17.57 -8.47
CA GLN A 40 12.23 17.80 -9.83
C GLN A 40 11.99 19.25 -10.30
N HIS A 41 10.95 19.89 -9.77
CA HIS A 41 10.48 21.21 -10.25
C HIS A 41 10.13 22.19 -9.11
N ASN A 42 10.32 21.84 -7.84
CA ASN A 42 9.93 22.64 -6.70
C ASN A 42 10.97 22.54 -5.58
N ASP A 43 10.88 23.41 -4.57
CA ASP A 43 11.68 23.36 -3.36
C ASP A 43 10.98 22.48 -2.32
N VAL A 44 11.58 21.32 -2.01
CA VAL A 44 10.93 20.28 -1.20
C VAL A 44 11.74 19.98 0.05
N VAL A 45 11.06 20.01 1.20
CA VAL A 45 11.61 19.59 2.49
C VAL A 45 10.83 18.37 3.01
N ALA A 46 11.49 17.22 3.09
CA ALA A 46 10.93 16.01 3.67
C ALA A 46 11.20 15.95 5.18
N VAL A 47 10.16 15.73 5.97
CA VAL A 47 10.24 15.67 7.44
C VAL A 47 9.96 14.24 7.89
N ASP A 48 10.85 13.68 8.70
CA ASP A 48 10.63 12.39 9.36
C ASP A 48 11.11 12.47 10.82
N VAL A 49 10.62 11.59 11.67
CA VAL A 49 11.01 11.48 13.08
C VAL A 49 12.21 10.55 13.28
N ILE A 50 12.64 9.83 12.24
CA ILE A 50 13.74 8.86 12.28
C ILE A 50 14.97 9.47 11.66
N GLU A 51 15.97 9.77 12.50
CA GLU A 51 17.23 10.43 12.11
C GLU A 51 17.98 9.66 11.01
N GLU A 52 18.02 8.34 11.10
CA GLU A 52 18.68 7.48 10.09
C GLU A 52 18.10 7.71 8.69
N LYS A 53 16.77 7.80 8.57
CA LYS A 53 16.12 8.07 7.28
C LYS A 53 16.44 9.44 6.73
N VAL A 54 16.43 10.45 7.59
CA VAL A 54 16.80 11.83 7.23
C VAL A 54 18.24 11.86 6.70
N ASN A 55 19.16 11.21 7.40
CA ASN A 55 20.57 11.13 7.01
C ASN A 55 20.74 10.38 5.68
N MET A 56 20.02 9.27 5.48
CA MET A 56 20.05 8.52 4.22
C MET A 56 19.62 9.38 3.04
N ILE A 57 18.47 10.06 3.13
CA ILE A 57 17.94 10.91 2.05
C ILE A 57 18.91 12.03 1.70
N ASN A 58 19.46 12.73 2.71
CA ASN A 58 20.43 13.81 2.51
C ASN A 58 21.76 13.31 1.88
N ASN A 59 22.10 12.04 2.09
CA ASN A 59 23.21 11.35 1.45
C ASN A 59 22.83 10.64 0.13
N LYS A 60 21.67 11.00 -0.47
CA LYS A 60 21.17 10.45 -1.73
C LYS A 60 20.97 8.92 -1.70
N LYS A 61 20.61 8.39 -0.53
CA LYS A 61 20.33 6.97 -0.34
C LYS A 61 18.86 6.80 0.06
N SER A 62 18.17 5.87 -0.58
CA SER A 62 16.78 5.58 -0.25
C SER A 62 16.67 4.78 1.07
N PRO A 63 15.87 5.23 2.04
CA PRO A 63 15.57 4.46 3.26
C PRO A 63 14.51 3.38 3.06
N ILE A 64 13.98 3.23 1.85
CA ILE A 64 12.99 2.21 1.49
C ILE A 64 13.41 1.51 0.21
N VAL A 65 12.92 0.29 -0.01
CA VAL A 65 13.21 -0.49 -1.21
C VAL A 65 12.35 0.00 -2.37
N ASP A 66 12.90 0.86 -3.21
CA ASP A 66 12.28 1.37 -4.44
C ASP A 66 13.38 1.78 -5.40
N LYS A 67 13.47 1.06 -6.52
CA LYS A 67 14.56 1.24 -7.50
C LYS A 67 14.57 2.64 -8.08
N GLU A 68 13.42 3.11 -8.52
CA GLU A 68 13.28 4.41 -9.17
C GLU A 68 13.58 5.56 -8.19
N ILE A 69 13.21 5.45 -6.90
CA ILE A 69 13.60 6.43 -5.88
C ILE A 69 15.12 6.48 -5.75
N GLN A 70 15.79 5.33 -5.65
CA GLN A 70 17.25 5.29 -5.52
C GLN A 70 17.94 5.89 -6.76
N GLU A 71 17.47 5.56 -7.97
CA GLU A 71 17.99 6.11 -9.22
C GLU A 71 17.82 7.64 -9.27
N PHE A 72 16.62 8.15 -8.94
CA PHE A 72 16.36 9.60 -8.97
C PHE A 72 17.18 10.37 -7.93
N LEU A 73 17.34 9.83 -6.71
CA LEU A 73 18.18 10.47 -5.68
C LEU A 73 19.64 10.59 -6.11
N THR A 74 20.18 9.62 -6.84
CA THR A 74 21.58 9.62 -7.27
C THR A 74 21.83 10.36 -8.58
N GLU A 75 20.93 10.24 -9.56
CA GLU A 75 21.17 10.67 -10.94
C GLU A 75 20.50 12.00 -11.29
N LYS A 76 19.39 12.35 -10.62
CA LYS A 76 18.65 13.58 -10.94
C LYS A 76 19.07 14.73 -10.06
N LYS A 77 18.98 15.93 -10.63
CA LYS A 77 19.10 17.17 -9.85
C LYS A 77 17.78 17.44 -9.17
N LEU A 78 17.66 17.04 -7.91
CA LEU A 78 16.50 17.27 -7.07
C LEU A 78 16.77 18.42 -6.10
N ASN A 79 15.79 19.30 -5.96
CA ASN A 79 15.82 20.33 -4.91
C ASN A 79 15.11 19.77 -3.67
N LEU A 80 15.72 18.74 -3.06
CA LEU A 80 15.22 17.98 -1.94
C LEU A 80 16.17 18.06 -0.74
N LYS A 81 15.62 18.36 0.41
CA LYS A 81 16.26 18.27 1.72
C LYS A 81 15.40 17.41 2.65
N ALA A 82 16.02 16.68 3.58
CA ALA A 82 15.32 15.99 4.67
C ALA A 82 15.73 16.59 6.03
N THR A 83 14.80 16.62 6.99
CA THR A 83 15.02 17.18 8.32
C THR A 83 14.16 16.51 9.39
N LEU A 84 14.61 16.59 10.65
CA LEU A 84 13.81 16.27 11.85
C LEU A 84 12.97 17.46 12.32
N ASP A 85 13.31 18.67 11.86
CA ASP A 85 12.72 19.94 12.30
C ASP A 85 11.48 20.29 11.46
N GLY A 86 10.33 19.76 11.89
CA GLY A 86 9.05 20.04 11.24
C GLY A 86 8.61 21.51 11.40
N GLU A 87 8.88 22.16 12.53
CA GLU A 87 8.47 23.56 12.75
C GLU A 87 9.07 24.48 11.69
N ASN A 88 10.37 24.38 11.46
CA ASN A 88 11.02 25.19 10.44
C ASN A 88 10.65 24.78 9.02
N ALA A 89 10.43 23.47 8.76
CA ALA A 89 10.04 23.00 7.44
C ALA A 89 8.65 23.51 7.01
N TYR A 90 7.70 23.59 7.96
CA TYR A 90 6.31 23.98 7.65
C TYR A 90 6.10 25.50 7.63
N LYS A 91 6.97 26.27 8.30
CA LYS A 91 6.81 27.71 8.50
C LYS A 91 6.56 28.52 7.22
N ASP A 92 7.29 28.22 6.16
CA ASP A 92 7.22 28.93 4.88
C ASP A 92 6.64 28.08 3.74
N ALA A 93 6.08 26.90 4.04
CA ALA A 93 5.55 25.99 3.04
C ALA A 93 4.21 26.50 2.49
N GLU A 94 4.05 26.50 1.16
CA GLU A 94 2.76 26.72 0.49
C GLU A 94 1.86 25.51 0.65
N PHE A 95 2.46 24.31 0.52
CA PHE A 95 1.78 23.03 0.71
C PHE A 95 2.51 22.18 1.75
N VAL A 96 1.74 21.59 2.67
CA VAL A 96 2.23 20.58 3.58
C VAL A 96 1.51 19.26 3.29
N ILE A 97 2.24 18.29 2.77
CA ILE A 97 1.70 16.97 2.40
C ILE A 97 1.86 16.04 3.59
N VAL A 98 0.75 15.51 4.09
CA VAL A 98 0.72 14.59 5.24
C VAL A 98 0.66 13.15 4.75
N SER A 99 1.75 12.40 4.95
CA SER A 99 1.92 11.01 4.51
C SER A 99 2.34 10.10 5.67
N THR A 100 1.93 10.45 6.88
CA THR A 100 2.22 9.69 8.10
C THR A 100 1.39 8.41 8.17
N PRO A 101 1.86 7.36 8.87
CA PRO A 101 1.15 6.08 8.95
C PRO A 101 -0.20 6.22 9.66
N THR A 102 -1.22 5.53 9.12
CA THR A 102 -2.52 5.33 9.77
C THR A 102 -2.74 3.84 9.95
N ASN A 103 -2.40 3.32 11.14
CA ASN A 103 -2.56 1.90 11.43
C ASN A 103 -4.02 1.61 11.81
N TYR A 104 -4.50 0.41 11.46
CA TYR A 104 -5.80 -0.04 11.94
C TYR A 104 -5.66 -0.55 13.37
N ASP A 105 -6.42 0.04 14.29
CA ASP A 105 -6.53 -0.36 15.68
C ASP A 105 -7.67 -1.38 15.82
N PRO A 106 -7.37 -2.67 16.07
CA PRO A 106 -8.41 -3.68 16.19
C PRO A 106 -9.29 -3.53 17.43
N ASP A 107 -8.82 -2.86 18.48
CA ASP A 107 -9.58 -2.67 19.72
C ASP A 107 -10.63 -1.56 19.53
N LYS A 108 -10.27 -0.53 18.77
CA LYS A 108 -11.20 0.55 18.40
C LYS A 108 -12.00 0.26 17.15
N ASN A 109 -11.59 -0.77 16.40
CA ASN A 109 -12.14 -1.11 15.09
C ASN A 109 -12.09 0.09 14.09
N TYR A 110 -11.01 0.88 14.14
CA TYR A 110 -10.88 2.15 13.43
C TYR A 110 -9.41 2.50 13.18
N PHE A 111 -9.13 3.40 12.21
CA PHE A 111 -7.77 3.89 11.98
C PHE A 111 -7.29 4.78 13.13
N ASP A 112 -6.06 4.58 13.57
CA ASP A 112 -5.34 5.55 14.39
C ASP A 112 -4.82 6.69 13.50
N THR A 113 -5.44 7.85 13.62
CA THR A 113 -5.12 9.08 12.88
C THR A 113 -4.29 10.06 13.68
N SER A 114 -3.82 9.70 14.86
CA SER A 114 -3.09 10.59 15.78
C SER A 114 -1.85 11.23 15.13
N SER A 115 -1.12 10.48 14.31
CA SER A 115 0.05 11.00 13.60
C SER A 115 -0.30 12.07 12.56
N VAL A 116 -1.47 11.96 11.92
CA VAL A 116 -1.98 12.97 10.97
C VAL A 116 -2.36 14.23 11.73
N GLU A 117 -3.07 14.09 12.83
CA GLU A 117 -3.50 15.22 13.66
C GLU A 117 -2.32 15.99 14.27
N GLN A 118 -1.29 15.28 14.75
CA GLN A 118 -0.06 15.93 15.24
C GLN A 118 0.61 16.81 14.18
N VAL A 119 0.64 16.38 12.92
CA VAL A 119 1.17 17.21 11.83
C VAL A 119 0.26 18.41 11.58
N ILE A 120 -1.06 18.23 11.52
CA ILE A 120 -2.02 19.33 11.34
C ILE A 120 -1.84 20.38 12.44
N GLU A 121 -1.79 19.95 13.70
CA GLU A 121 -1.59 20.86 14.86
C GLU A 121 -0.29 21.65 14.74
N LEU A 122 0.81 20.98 14.39
CA LEU A 122 2.11 21.63 14.22
C LEU A 122 2.10 22.64 13.07
N VAL A 123 1.50 22.29 11.92
CA VAL A 123 1.36 23.20 10.79
C VAL A 123 0.56 24.44 11.19
N LEU A 124 -0.61 24.27 11.79
CA LEU A 124 -1.48 25.39 12.18
C LEU A 124 -0.85 26.30 13.25
N LYS A 125 0.02 25.74 14.10
CA LYS A 125 0.80 26.52 15.07
C LYS A 125 1.78 27.47 14.40
N VAL A 126 2.47 27.04 13.33
CA VAL A 126 3.58 27.78 12.72
C VAL A 126 3.22 28.48 11.41
N ASN A 127 2.19 27.99 10.68
CA ASN A 127 1.78 28.51 9.37
C ASN A 127 0.30 28.23 9.10
N LYS A 128 -0.57 29.15 9.45
CA LYS A 128 -2.03 29.02 9.25
C LYS A 128 -2.45 29.17 7.78
N ASP A 129 -1.59 29.68 6.93
CA ASP A 129 -1.90 29.92 5.51
C ASP A 129 -1.53 28.76 4.61
N ALA A 130 -0.72 27.81 5.10
CA ALA A 130 -0.34 26.61 4.38
C ALA A 130 -1.57 25.78 3.97
N ILE A 131 -1.55 25.24 2.78
CA ILE A 131 -2.54 24.23 2.35
C ILE A 131 -2.04 22.86 2.80
N ILE A 132 -2.78 22.23 3.70
CA ILE A 132 -2.50 20.89 4.20
C ILE A 132 -3.16 19.88 3.23
N VAL A 133 -2.35 18.99 2.68
CA VAL A 133 -2.81 17.94 1.77
C VAL A 133 -2.68 16.59 2.47
N ILE A 134 -3.79 16.01 2.89
CA ILE A 134 -3.79 14.67 3.48
C ILE A 134 -3.67 13.65 2.36
N LYS A 135 -2.58 12.86 2.37
CA LYS A 135 -2.36 11.69 1.50
C LYS A 135 -2.39 10.37 2.27
N SER A 136 -2.28 10.41 3.59
CA SER A 136 -2.52 9.24 4.44
C SER A 136 -3.93 8.71 4.22
N THR A 137 -4.08 7.37 4.20
CA THR A 137 -5.41 6.76 4.11
C THR A 137 -6.17 6.99 5.42
N VAL A 138 -7.32 7.63 5.35
CA VAL A 138 -8.15 8.02 6.49
C VAL A 138 -9.58 7.48 6.33
N PRO A 139 -10.38 7.44 7.40
CA PRO A 139 -11.80 7.09 7.30
C PRO A 139 -12.60 8.06 6.44
N VAL A 140 -13.72 7.60 5.87
CA VAL A 140 -14.63 8.47 5.10
C VAL A 140 -15.23 9.55 6.01
N GLY A 141 -15.14 10.81 5.61
CA GLY A 141 -15.59 11.98 6.37
C GLY A 141 -14.52 12.59 7.29
N TYR A 142 -13.31 12.02 7.33
CA TYR A 142 -12.24 12.47 8.22
C TYR A 142 -11.80 13.91 7.91
N THR A 143 -11.55 14.25 6.65
CA THR A 143 -11.09 15.59 6.27
C THR A 143 -12.05 16.67 6.72
N GLU A 144 -13.34 16.48 6.55
CA GLU A 144 -14.36 17.42 7.02
C GLU A 144 -14.38 17.50 8.56
N SER A 145 -14.18 16.38 9.26
CA SER A 145 -14.15 16.35 10.70
C SER A 145 -12.97 17.14 11.28
N VAL A 146 -11.76 17.01 10.71
CA VAL A 146 -10.57 17.75 11.16
C VAL A 146 -10.61 19.20 10.76
N ARG A 147 -11.19 19.56 9.59
CA ARG A 147 -11.47 20.95 9.23
C ARG A 147 -12.33 21.64 10.29
N LYS A 148 -13.40 20.98 10.69
CA LYS A 148 -14.28 21.48 11.76
C LYS A 148 -13.58 21.50 13.13
N LYS A 149 -12.83 20.44 13.47
CA LYS A 149 -12.12 20.32 14.77
C LYS A 149 -11.11 21.45 14.96
N TYR A 150 -10.37 21.81 13.90
CA TYR A 150 -9.29 22.79 13.97
C TYR A 150 -9.70 24.18 13.43
N ASP A 151 -10.96 24.40 13.12
CA ASP A 151 -11.50 25.65 12.57
C ASP A 151 -10.66 26.19 11.41
N THR A 152 -10.41 25.34 10.41
CA THR A 152 -9.61 25.70 9.24
C THR A 152 -10.18 25.15 7.94
N GLU A 153 -10.18 25.99 6.91
CA GLU A 153 -10.57 25.59 5.55
C GLU A 153 -9.40 25.04 4.71
N ASN A 154 -8.17 25.26 5.17
CA ASN A 154 -6.94 25.00 4.40
C ASN A 154 -6.52 23.52 4.39
N ILE A 155 -7.45 22.59 4.46
CA ILE A 155 -7.18 21.14 4.39
C ILE A 155 -7.91 20.53 3.19
N ILE A 156 -7.17 19.83 2.34
CA ILE A 156 -7.67 19.05 1.20
C ILE A 156 -7.19 17.60 1.31
N PHE A 157 -7.84 16.71 0.58
CA PHE A 157 -7.49 15.30 0.54
C PHE A 157 -7.05 14.87 -0.85
N SER A 158 -5.96 14.12 -0.98
CA SER A 158 -5.54 13.56 -2.27
C SER A 158 -5.08 12.12 -2.07
N PRO A 159 -5.90 11.12 -2.39
CA PRO A 159 -5.54 9.71 -2.24
C PRO A 159 -4.33 9.35 -3.10
N GLU A 160 -3.64 8.29 -2.68
CA GLU A 160 -2.60 7.65 -3.46
C GLU A 160 -3.06 6.25 -3.92
N PHE A 161 -2.49 5.78 -5.04
CA PHE A 161 -2.83 4.49 -5.64
C PHE A 161 -1.57 3.69 -6.02
N LEU A 162 -0.45 4.01 -5.39
CA LEU A 162 0.84 3.39 -5.63
C LEU A 162 0.97 1.99 -5.03
N ARG A 163 1.93 1.24 -5.56
CA ARG A 163 2.36 -0.06 -5.04
C ARG A 163 3.68 0.08 -4.30
N GLU A 164 3.80 -0.53 -3.13
CA GLU A 164 5.06 -0.63 -2.40
C GLU A 164 6.13 -1.32 -3.25
N GLY A 165 7.35 -0.80 -3.23
CA GLY A 165 8.46 -1.26 -4.07
C GLY A 165 8.47 -0.69 -5.49
N ARG A 166 7.40 0.05 -5.90
CA ARG A 166 7.28 0.75 -7.17
C ARG A 166 6.61 2.12 -7.04
N ALA A 167 6.77 2.73 -5.88
CA ALA A 167 6.01 3.91 -5.50
C ALA A 167 6.31 5.11 -6.42
N LEU A 168 7.57 5.35 -6.73
CA LEU A 168 7.92 6.44 -7.64
C LEU A 168 7.49 6.14 -9.07
N TYR A 169 7.65 4.89 -9.55
CA TYR A 169 7.16 4.51 -10.87
C TYR A 169 5.66 4.80 -11.03
N ASP A 170 4.86 4.40 -10.03
CA ASP A 170 3.41 4.63 -10.08
C ASP A 170 3.03 6.11 -9.99
N ASN A 171 3.87 6.95 -9.37
CA ASN A 171 3.71 8.41 -9.37
C ASN A 171 4.20 9.07 -10.66
N LEU A 172 5.23 8.51 -11.32
CA LEU A 172 5.70 8.97 -12.65
C LEU A 172 4.69 8.60 -13.76
N TYR A 173 3.99 7.47 -13.61
CA TYR A 173 3.01 6.96 -14.56
C TYR A 173 1.66 6.71 -13.87
N PRO A 174 1.03 7.74 -13.27
CA PRO A 174 -0.19 7.55 -12.49
C PRO A 174 -1.36 7.11 -13.38
N SER A 175 -2.17 6.19 -12.87
CA SER A 175 -3.42 5.81 -13.54
C SER A 175 -4.39 7.00 -13.59
N ARG A 176 -4.43 7.78 -12.53
CA ARG A 176 -5.24 8.99 -12.33
C ARG A 176 -4.71 9.81 -11.17
N ILE A 177 -5.08 11.07 -11.11
CA ILE A 177 -4.88 11.97 -9.97
C ILE A 177 -6.26 12.39 -9.46
N ILE A 178 -6.49 12.30 -8.16
CA ILE A 178 -7.75 12.73 -7.51
C ILE A 178 -7.40 13.77 -6.44
N VAL A 179 -8.12 14.88 -6.44
CA VAL A 179 -8.00 15.89 -5.39
C VAL A 179 -9.39 16.26 -4.89
N GLY A 180 -9.61 15.99 -3.61
CA GLY A 180 -10.84 16.34 -2.88
C GLY A 180 -10.70 17.69 -2.20
N ALA A 181 -11.54 18.64 -2.61
CA ALA A 181 -11.63 19.98 -2.05
C ALA A 181 -13.11 20.41 -1.91
N PRO A 182 -13.46 21.29 -0.97
CA PRO A 182 -14.82 21.79 -0.83
C PRO A 182 -15.26 22.62 -2.05
N ASP A 183 -16.55 22.56 -2.37
CA ASP A 183 -17.11 23.25 -3.54
C ASP A 183 -17.40 24.74 -3.33
N ASP A 184 -17.49 25.18 -2.08
CA ASP A 184 -17.94 26.51 -1.67
C ASP A 184 -16.81 27.49 -1.39
N ASN A 185 -15.54 27.07 -1.51
CA ASN A 185 -14.36 27.89 -1.25
C ASN A 185 -13.45 27.99 -2.48
N GLU A 186 -13.51 29.09 -3.21
CA GLU A 186 -12.72 29.31 -4.45
C GLU A 186 -11.21 29.33 -4.20
N LYS A 187 -10.73 29.81 -3.03
CA LYS A 187 -9.31 29.77 -2.68
C LYS A 187 -8.83 28.32 -2.59
N ILE A 188 -9.61 27.47 -1.95
CA ILE A 188 -9.24 26.05 -1.75
C ILE A 188 -9.38 25.26 -3.06
N LYS A 189 -10.38 25.54 -3.88
CA LYS A 189 -10.46 24.99 -5.24
C LYS A 189 -9.23 25.33 -6.08
N GLN A 190 -8.80 26.60 -6.06
CA GLN A 190 -7.59 27.01 -6.78
C GLN A 190 -6.33 26.31 -6.23
N ALA A 191 -6.23 26.14 -4.91
CA ALA A 191 -5.16 25.37 -4.30
C ALA A 191 -5.16 23.89 -4.74
N ALA A 192 -6.34 23.28 -4.82
CA ALA A 192 -6.51 21.91 -5.33
C ALA A 192 -6.05 21.77 -6.79
N HIS A 193 -6.43 22.72 -7.64
CA HIS A 193 -5.97 22.77 -9.04
C HIS A 193 -4.47 22.97 -9.15
N THR A 194 -3.90 23.84 -8.30
CA THR A 194 -2.44 24.05 -8.24
C THR A 194 -1.73 22.77 -7.81
N PHE A 195 -2.22 22.12 -6.75
CA PHE A 195 -1.64 20.85 -6.28
C PHE A 195 -1.70 19.74 -7.34
N ALA A 196 -2.84 19.56 -8.00
CA ALA A 196 -2.97 18.60 -9.09
C ALA A 196 -1.95 18.89 -10.23
N LYS A 197 -1.76 20.17 -10.56
CA LYS A 197 -0.79 20.60 -11.57
C LYS A 197 0.64 20.25 -11.15
N LEU A 198 1.01 20.42 -9.89
CA LEU A 198 2.34 20.05 -9.36
C LEU A 198 2.62 18.56 -9.57
N LEU A 199 1.61 17.69 -9.31
CA LEU A 199 1.73 16.25 -9.52
C LEU A 199 1.85 15.90 -11.02
N VAL A 200 1.06 16.54 -11.89
CA VAL A 200 1.13 16.34 -13.34
C VAL A 200 2.49 16.77 -13.91
N GLU A 201 3.05 17.88 -13.40
CA GLU A 201 4.36 18.37 -13.85
C GLU A 201 5.52 17.45 -13.46
N GLY A 202 5.43 16.76 -12.31
CA GLY A 202 6.41 15.78 -11.88
C GLY A 202 6.31 14.45 -12.63
N ALA A 203 5.13 14.11 -13.17
CA ALA A 203 4.87 12.86 -13.85
C ALA A 203 5.51 12.81 -15.26
N LEU A 204 5.83 11.59 -15.72
CA LEU A 204 6.32 11.33 -17.07
C LEU A 204 5.20 10.91 -18.02
N LYS A 205 4.08 10.41 -17.47
CA LYS A 205 2.91 10.02 -18.28
C LYS A 205 2.25 11.25 -18.89
N GLU A 206 1.94 11.17 -20.17
CA GLU A 206 1.10 12.14 -20.85
C GLU A 206 -0.38 11.83 -20.67
N ASN A 207 -1.23 12.85 -20.76
CA ASN A 207 -2.70 12.73 -20.72
C ASN A 207 -3.21 11.99 -19.47
N ILE A 208 -2.85 12.51 -18.29
CA ILE A 208 -3.30 11.98 -17.00
C ILE A 208 -4.73 12.45 -16.72
N ASP A 209 -5.62 11.52 -16.41
CA ASP A 209 -6.96 11.85 -15.93
C ASP A 209 -6.86 12.49 -14.54
N VAL A 210 -7.35 13.71 -14.41
CA VAL A 210 -7.42 14.45 -13.14
C VAL A 210 -8.89 14.64 -12.76
N LEU A 211 -9.26 14.17 -11.58
CA LEU A 211 -10.60 14.26 -11.04
C LEU A 211 -10.61 15.13 -9.79
N PHE A 212 -11.47 16.17 -9.81
CA PHE A 212 -11.76 16.99 -8.63
C PHE A 212 -13.10 16.54 -8.04
N THR A 213 -13.10 16.32 -6.72
CA THR A 213 -14.28 15.86 -5.96
C THR A 213 -14.37 16.62 -4.65
N LYS A 214 -15.41 16.36 -3.85
CA LYS A 214 -15.37 16.74 -2.45
C LYS A 214 -14.40 15.82 -1.68
N PRO A 215 -13.90 16.24 -0.50
CA PRO A 215 -12.95 15.43 0.28
C PRO A 215 -13.49 14.05 0.65
N THR A 216 -14.72 13.97 1.11
CA THR A 216 -15.37 12.73 1.54
C THR A 216 -15.49 11.71 0.40
N GLU A 217 -15.83 12.16 -0.81
CA GLU A 217 -15.86 11.29 -2.00
C GLU A 217 -14.48 10.80 -2.38
N ALA A 218 -13.44 11.64 -2.27
CA ALA A 218 -12.06 11.22 -2.54
C ALA A 218 -11.56 10.17 -1.52
N GLU A 219 -11.91 10.31 -0.25
CA GLU A 219 -11.65 9.32 0.81
C GLU A 219 -12.36 7.99 0.49
N ALA A 220 -13.65 8.07 0.14
CA ALA A 220 -14.44 6.92 -0.26
C ALA A 220 -13.83 6.20 -1.48
N VAL A 221 -13.41 6.93 -2.51
CA VAL A 221 -12.75 6.34 -3.70
C VAL A 221 -11.55 5.51 -3.29
N LYS A 222 -10.72 5.97 -2.34
CA LYS A 222 -9.56 5.20 -1.87
C LYS A 222 -9.95 3.89 -1.23
N LEU A 223 -10.86 3.91 -0.27
CA LEU A 223 -11.27 2.72 0.48
C LEU A 223 -12.05 1.73 -0.40
N PHE A 224 -12.96 2.21 -1.25
CA PHE A 224 -13.71 1.36 -2.17
C PHE A 224 -12.81 0.75 -3.25
N ALA A 225 -11.83 1.50 -3.79
CA ALA A 225 -10.89 0.95 -4.76
C ALA A 225 -10.07 -0.21 -4.17
N ASN A 226 -9.53 -0.04 -2.95
CA ASN A 226 -8.78 -1.10 -2.28
C ASN A 226 -9.68 -2.30 -1.89
N THR A 227 -10.90 -2.05 -1.46
CA THR A 227 -11.87 -3.12 -1.16
C THR A 227 -12.25 -3.89 -2.42
N TYR A 228 -12.45 -3.22 -3.54
CA TYR A 228 -12.71 -3.90 -4.82
C TYR A 228 -11.53 -4.79 -5.24
N LEU A 229 -10.29 -4.32 -5.09
CA LEU A 229 -9.12 -5.14 -5.38
C LEU A 229 -9.03 -6.35 -4.44
N ALA A 230 -9.33 -6.17 -3.16
CA ALA A 230 -9.39 -7.27 -2.20
C ALA A 230 -10.50 -8.28 -2.52
N LEU A 231 -11.69 -7.82 -2.91
CA LEU A 231 -12.80 -8.66 -3.40
C LEU A 231 -12.36 -9.48 -4.60
N ARG A 232 -11.68 -8.86 -5.56
CA ARG A 232 -11.21 -9.54 -6.76
C ARG A 232 -10.21 -10.65 -6.42
N VAL A 233 -9.25 -10.39 -5.55
CA VAL A 233 -8.31 -11.42 -5.05
C VAL A 233 -9.07 -12.54 -4.32
N SER A 234 -10.06 -12.19 -3.48
CA SER A 234 -10.89 -13.19 -2.78
C SER A 234 -11.65 -14.08 -3.74
N PHE A 235 -12.24 -13.51 -4.79
CA PHE A 235 -12.95 -14.28 -5.82
C PHE A 235 -12.04 -15.32 -6.49
N PHE A 236 -10.85 -14.92 -6.94
CA PHE A 236 -9.91 -15.85 -7.57
C PHE A 236 -9.30 -16.84 -6.59
N ASN A 237 -9.17 -16.51 -5.32
CA ASN A 237 -8.79 -17.44 -4.27
C ASN A 237 -9.88 -18.49 -3.99
N GLU A 238 -11.16 -18.12 -4.00
CA GLU A 238 -12.27 -19.07 -3.86
C GLU A 238 -12.39 -19.98 -5.09
N LEU A 239 -12.22 -19.43 -6.29
CA LEU A 239 -12.15 -20.21 -7.53
C LEU A 239 -11.01 -21.24 -7.45
N ASP A 240 -9.83 -20.83 -6.99
CA ASP A 240 -8.68 -21.72 -6.81
C ASP A 240 -8.94 -22.80 -5.76
N THR A 241 -9.56 -22.45 -4.62
CA THR A 241 -10.00 -23.40 -3.59
C THR A 241 -10.93 -24.45 -4.17
N TYR A 242 -11.94 -24.01 -4.95
CA TYR A 242 -12.87 -24.93 -5.60
C TYR A 242 -12.16 -25.87 -6.57
N ALA A 243 -11.27 -25.33 -7.41
CA ALA A 243 -10.54 -26.11 -8.40
C ALA A 243 -9.61 -27.13 -7.73
N GLU A 244 -8.84 -26.72 -6.70
CA GLU A 244 -7.94 -27.61 -5.97
C GLU A 244 -8.69 -28.78 -5.31
N VAL A 245 -9.82 -28.50 -4.64
CA VAL A 245 -10.63 -29.55 -3.99
C VAL A 245 -11.26 -30.51 -5.01
N ARG A 246 -11.58 -30.04 -6.21
CA ARG A 246 -12.20 -30.83 -7.27
C ARG A 246 -11.21 -31.46 -8.24
N GLY A 247 -9.90 -31.23 -8.06
CA GLY A 247 -8.86 -31.73 -8.97
C GLY A 247 -8.91 -31.12 -10.37
N LEU A 248 -9.38 -29.86 -10.47
CA LEU A 248 -9.45 -29.13 -11.72
C LEU A 248 -8.18 -28.28 -11.92
N ASP A 249 -7.89 -27.92 -13.18
CA ASP A 249 -6.81 -27.02 -13.51
C ASP A 249 -7.24 -25.55 -13.30
N THR A 250 -6.84 -24.97 -12.18
CA THR A 250 -7.13 -23.59 -11.82
C THR A 250 -6.67 -22.61 -12.89
N LYS A 251 -5.47 -22.83 -13.47
CA LYS A 251 -4.87 -21.92 -14.45
C LYS A 251 -5.70 -21.81 -15.71
N GLN A 252 -6.14 -22.94 -16.25
CA GLN A 252 -7.02 -22.98 -17.43
C GLN A 252 -8.35 -22.25 -17.18
N ILE A 253 -8.93 -22.42 -15.97
CA ILE A 253 -10.18 -21.75 -15.62
C ILE A 253 -9.98 -20.24 -15.56
N ILE A 254 -8.91 -19.76 -14.89
CA ILE A 254 -8.61 -18.33 -14.77
C ILE A 254 -8.33 -17.72 -16.14
N GLU A 255 -7.55 -18.40 -16.99
CA GLU A 255 -7.26 -17.94 -18.35
C GLU A 255 -8.55 -17.84 -19.18
N GLY A 256 -9.42 -18.84 -19.12
CA GLY A 256 -10.72 -18.82 -19.80
C GLY A 256 -11.62 -17.67 -19.38
N ILE A 257 -11.72 -17.42 -18.07
CA ILE A 257 -12.49 -16.28 -17.53
C ILE A 257 -11.87 -14.95 -17.96
N GLY A 258 -10.53 -14.85 -17.94
CA GLY A 258 -9.79 -13.64 -18.25
C GLY A 258 -9.90 -13.19 -19.70
N LEU A 259 -10.33 -14.05 -20.64
CA LEU A 259 -10.59 -13.67 -22.04
C LEU A 259 -11.80 -12.75 -22.20
N ASP A 260 -12.73 -12.73 -21.23
CA ASP A 260 -13.81 -11.74 -21.25
C ASP A 260 -13.22 -10.34 -20.90
N PRO A 261 -13.32 -9.35 -21.83
CA PRO A 261 -12.73 -8.01 -21.63
C PRO A 261 -13.35 -7.26 -20.43
N ARG A 262 -14.53 -7.63 -19.98
CA ARG A 262 -15.17 -7.07 -18.77
C ARG A 262 -14.50 -7.58 -17.49
N ILE A 263 -13.82 -8.72 -17.55
CA ILE A 263 -13.10 -9.35 -16.44
C ILE A 263 -11.61 -9.05 -16.54
N GLY A 264 -10.95 -9.42 -17.64
CA GLY A 264 -9.53 -9.21 -17.88
C GLY A 264 -8.60 -9.98 -16.93
N ASN A 265 -7.30 -9.77 -17.10
CA ASN A 265 -6.24 -10.54 -16.42
C ASN A 265 -5.55 -9.80 -15.27
N TYR A 266 -6.26 -8.92 -14.56
CA TYR A 266 -5.72 -8.13 -13.46
C TYR A 266 -6.09 -8.76 -12.13
N TYR A 267 -5.15 -8.84 -11.16
CA TYR A 267 -5.39 -9.35 -9.81
C TYR A 267 -6.08 -10.71 -9.78
N ASN A 268 -5.67 -11.61 -10.69
CA ASN A 268 -6.24 -12.94 -10.88
C ASN A 268 -5.30 -14.09 -10.49
N ASN A 269 -4.08 -13.78 -10.01
CA ASN A 269 -3.15 -14.77 -9.52
C ASN A 269 -3.53 -15.19 -8.10
N PRO A 270 -3.85 -16.46 -7.84
CA PRO A 270 -4.18 -16.93 -6.51
C PRO A 270 -3.06 -16.71 -5.50
N SER A 271 -3.43 -16.64 -4.24
CA SER A 271 -2.53 -16.40 -3.12
C SER A 271 -3.08 -17.06 -1.86
N PHE A 272 -2.34 -16.95 -0.77
CA PHE A 272 -2.77 -17.43 0.54
C PHE A 272 -3.78 -16.50 1.24
N GLY A 273 -4.23 -15.50 0.54
CA GLY A 273 -5.16 -14.46 0.93
C GLY A 273 -4.65 -13.09 0.45
N TYR A 274 -5.54 -12.10 0.31
CA TYR A 274 -5.07 -10.75 0.09
C TYR A 274 -4.34 -10.26 1.34
N GLY A 275 -3.23 -9.56 1.14
CA GLY A 275 -2.33 -9.15 2.19
C GLY A 275 -1.58 -7.88 1.83
N GLY A 276 -0.41 -7.72 2.43
CA GLY A 276 0.31 -6.47 2.44
C GLY A 276 -0.30 -5.52 3.47
N TYR A 277 0.23 -4.30 3.54
CA TYR A 277 -0.21 -3.34 4.55
C TYR A 277 -1.59 -2.75 4.25
N CYS A 278 -1.87 -2.42 2.98
CA CYS A 278 -3.05 -1.61 2.60
C CYS A 278 -4.36 -2.40 2.56
N LEU A 279 -4.44 -3.49 1.77
CA LEU A 279 -5.72 -4.15 1.53
C LEU A 279 -6.41 -4.64 2.82
N PRO A 280 -5.71 -5.32 3.77
CA PRO A 280 -6.37 -5.81 4.98
C PRO A 280 -6.88 -4.71 5.90
N LYS A 281 -6.15 -3.60 6.03
CA LYS A 281 -6.57 -2.51 6.91
C LYS A 281 -7.70 -1.67 6.30
N ASP A 282 -7.61 -1.40 4.99
CA ASP A 282 -8.57 -0.55 4.29
C ASP A 282 -9.94 -1.23 4.13
N THR A 283 -9.96 -2.56 3.89
CA THR A 283 -11.21 -3.33 3.87
C THR A 283 -11.91 -3.37 5.22
N LYS A 284 -11.15 -3.53 6.31
CA LYS A 284 -11.71 -3.48 7.67
C LYS A 284 -12.22 -2.08 8.01
N GLN A 285 -11.47 -1.03 7.66
CA GLN A 285 -11.92 0.35 7.88
C GLN A 285 -13.18 0.66 7.09
N LEU A 286 -13.25 0.23 5.82
CA LEU A 286 -14.49 0.44 5.04
C LEU A 286 -15.66 -0.31 5.67
N LEU A 287 -15.44 -1.55 6.13
CA LEU A 287 -16.49 -2.31 6.82
C LEU A 287 -16.96 -1.60 8.09
N ALA A 288 -16.06 -1.02 8.87
CA ALA A 288 -16.40 -0.21 10.03
C ALA A 288 -17.22 1.05 9.66
N ASN A 289 -16.92 1.68 8.52
CA ASN A 289 -17.71 2.81 7.99
C ASN A 289 -19.13 2.43 7.54
N TYR A 290 -19.46 1.13 7.41
CA TYR A 290 -20.81 0.65 7.08
C TYR A 290 -21.75 0.59 8.31
N GLU A 291 -21.36 1.15 9.45
CA GLU A 291 -22.24 1.21 10.61
C GLU A 291 -23.61 1.80 10.20
N ASN A 292 -24.69 1.05 10.48
CA ASN A 292 -26.07 1.36 10.09
C ASN A 292 -26.35 1.46 8.57
N VAL A 293 -25.41 1.01 7.73
CA VAL A 293 -25.61 0.93 6.27
C VAL A 293 -25.67 -0.54 5.86
N PRO A 294 -26.68 -0.97 5.07
CA PRO A 294 -26.75 -2.35 4.58
C PRO A 294 -25.49 -2.74 3.79
N ASN A 295 -24.87 -3.85 4.17
CA ASN A 295 -23.73 -4.40 3.43
C ASN A 295 -23.73 -5.92 3.51
N ASN A 296 -23.24 -6.58 2.46
CA ASN A 296 -22.95 -8.00 2.43
C ASN A 296 -21.56 -8.25 1.83
N ILE A 297 -21.27 -7.64 0.68
CA ILE A 297 -20.03 -7.90 -0.09
C ILE A 297 -18.79 -7.46 0.68
N SER A 298 -18.82 -6.30 1.34
CA SER A 298 -17.66 -5.82 2.13
C SER A 298 -17.35 -6.74 3.31
N GLY A 299 -18.39 -7.18 4.03
CA GLY A 299 -18.25 -8.17 5.10
C GLY A 299 -17.75 -9.52 4.59
N ALA A 300 -18.37 -10.04 3.51
CA ALA A 300 -17.95 -11.27 2.87
C ALA A 300 -16.50 -11.22 2.38
N THR A 301 -16.04 -10.09 1.86
CA THR A 301 -14.64 -9.92 1.43
C THR A 301 -13.67 -10.08 2.61
N VAL A 302 -13.98 -9.47 3.76
CA VAL A 302 -13.15 -9.60 4.97
C VAL A 302 -13.14 -11.04 5.48
N GLU A 303 -14.30 -11.72 5.49
CA GLU A 303 -14.44 -13.10 5.94
C GLU A 303 -13.75 -14.09 4.98
N ALA A 304 -13.92 -13.94 3.68
CA ALA A 304 -13.26 -14.77 2.66
C ALA A 304 -11.75 -14.84 2.83
N ASN A 305 -11.13 -13.76 3.30
CA ASN A 305 -9.69 -13.75 3.56
C ASN A 305 -9.28 -14.61 4.78
N ASN A 306 -10.17 -14.78 5.76
CA ASN A 306 -9.96 -15.68 6.90
C ASN A 306 -10.14 -17.13 6.46
N THR A 307 -11.27 -17.43 5.79
CA THR A 307 -11.59 -18.76 5.24
C THR A 307 -10.48 -19.26 4.32
N ARG A 308 -9.92 -18.39 3.46
CA ARG A 308 -8.79 -18.77 2.60
C ARG A 308 -7.57 -19.20 3.39
N LYS A 309 -7.20 -18.48 4.44
CA LYS A 309 -6.04 -18.83 5.30
C LYS A 309 -6.27 -20.13 6.07
N ASP A 310 -7.49 -20.38 6.51
CA ASP A 310 -7.87 -21.65 7.15
C ASP A 310 -7.65 -22.81 6.18
N PHE A 311 -8.23 -22.72 4.98
CA PHE A 311 -8.07 -23.73 3.93
C PHE A 311 -6.59 -23.97 3.58
N ILE A 312 -5.81 -22.93 3.32
CA ILE A 312 -4.38 -23.04 2.99
C ILE A 312 -3.62 -23.74 4.12
N ALA A 313 -3.87 -23.38 5.37
CA ALA A 313 -3.23 -24.04 6.52
C ALA A 313 -3.59 -25.54 6.59
N GLU A 314 -4.84 -25.91 6.31
CA GLU A 314 -5.28 -27.31 6.24
C GLU A 314 -4.56 -28.10 5.14
N GLN A 315 -4.42 -27.53 3.94
CA GLN A 315 -3.70 -28.18 2.84
C GLN A 315 -2.21 -28.38 3.18
N ILE A 316 -1.57 -27.38 3.82
CA ILE A 316 -0.17 -27.50 4.27
C ILE A 316 -0.03 -28.57 5.34
N LEU A 317 -0.92 -28.62 6.33
CA LEU A 317 -0.95 -29.64 7.37
C LEU A 317 -1.09 -31.04 6.78
N LYS A 318 -2.00 -31.18 5.81
CA LYS A 318 -2.19 -32.45 5.08
C LYS A 318 -0.92 -32.87 4.33
N LYS A 319 -0.27 -31.92 3.64
CA LYS A 319 1.01 -32.18 2.93
C LYS A 319 2.13 -32.58 3.91
N ALA A 320 2.16 -32.00 5.12
CA ALA A 320 3.09 -32.36 6.20
C ALA A 320 2.78 -33.69 6.88
N GLY A 321 1.70 -34.39 6.51
CA GLY A 321 1.28 -35.66 7.08
C GLY A 321 0.59 -35.56 8.45
N PHE A 322 0.16 -34.37 8.87
CA PHE A 322 -0.56 -34.17 10.12
C PHE A 322 -1.99 -34.76 10.02
N PRO A 323 -2.54 -35.43 11.08
CA PRO A 323 -2.03 -35.52 12.46
C PRO A 323 -1.07 -36.72 12.71
N GLN A 324 -0.81 -37.58 11.73
CA GLN A 324 0.04 -38.75 11.91
C GLN A 324 1.50 -38.36 12.16
N ASN A 325 2.01 -37.37 11.43
CA ASN A 325 3.33 -36.76 11.64
C ASN A 325 3.20 -35.48 12.48
N GLN A 326 3.41 -35.59 13.79
CA GLN A 326 3.38 -34.44 14.71
C GLN A 326 4.74 -33.72 14.83
N ASN A 327 5.81 -34.33 14.32
CA ASN A 327 7.18 -33.77 14.38
C ASN A 327 7.58 -33.08 13.06
N GLY A 328 6.66 -32.98 12.10
CA GLY A 328 6.92 -32.36 10.82
C GLY A 328 7.35 -30.89 10.96
N VAL A 329 8.36 -30.50 10.19
CA VAL A 329 8.89 -29.12 10.13
C VAL A 329 8.33 -28.40 8.90
N VAL A 330 7.59 -27.32 9.14
CA VAL A 330 7.06 -26.48 8.08
C VAL A 330 7.93 -25.23 7.92
N GLY A 331 8.51 -25.06 6.75
CA GLY A 331 9.33 -23.90 6.40
C GLY A 331 8.49 -22.81 5.76
N ILE A 332 8.58 -21.58 6.23
CA ILE A 332 8.01 -20.40 5.60
C ILE A 332 9.09 -19.74 4.73
N TYR A 333 8.93 -19.79 3.42
CA TYR A 333 9.82 -19.13 2.47
C TYR A 333 9.34 -17.71 2.23
N ARG A 334 10.04 -16.73 2.81
CA ARG A 334 9.76 -15.29 2.82
C ARG A 334 8.48 -14.91 3.58
N LEU A 335 8.58 -13.84 4.31
CA LEU A 335 7.44 -13.26 5.05
C LEU A 335 6.68 -12.21 4.24
N THR A 336 7.27 -11.74 3.14
CA THR A 336 6.70 -10.70 2.29
C THR A 336 5.61 -11.24 1.36
N MET A 337 4.65 -10.39 1.00
CA MET A 337 3.59 -10.72 0.03
C MET A 337 4.04 -10.54 -1.42
N LYS A 338 5.01 -9.65 -1.65
CA LYS A 338 5.52 -9.27 -2.96
C LYS A 338 7.01 -9.61 -3.05
N ALA A 339 7.43 -10.04 -4.22
CA ALA A 339 8.81 -10.51 -4.45
C ALA A 339 9.89 -9.46 -4.12
N ASN A 340 9.60 -8.17 -4.34
CA ASN A 340 10.54 -7.06 -4.19
C ASN A 340 10.16 -6.08 -3.07
N SER A 341 9.41 -6.51 -2.06
CA SER A 341 9.05 -5.69 -0.91
C SER A 341 9.79 -6.15 0.34
N ASP A 342 10.15 -5.21 1.20
CA ASP A 342 10.66 -5.45 2.55
C ASP A 342 9.56 -5.36 3.62
N ASN A 343 8.34 -4.99 3.21
CA ASN A 343 7.21 -4.83 4.12
C ASN A 343 6.42 -6.13 4.27
N PHE A 344 6.69 -6.84 5.35
CA PHE A 344 5.94 -8.05 5.74
C PHE A 344 4.80 -7.79 6.73
N ARG A 345 4.48 -6.53 7.06
CA ARG A 345 3.36 -6.19 7.95
C ARG A 345 2.05 -6.75 7.40
N GLN A 346 1.31 -7.47 8.24
CA GLN A 346 0.01 -8.07 7.90
C GLN A 346 0.01 -8.95 6.64
N SER A 347 1.14 -9.52 6.27
CA SER A 347 1.23 -10.51 5.21
C SER A 347 0.32 -11.71 5.50
N SER A 348 -0.39 -12.23 4.48
CA SER A 348 -1.31 -13.37 4.62
C SER A 348 -0.60 -14.63 5.13
N ILE A 349 0.68 -14.82 4.77
CA ILE A 349 1.47 -15.97 5.20
C ILE A 349 1.66 -16.02 6.72
N GLN A 350 1.71 -14.86 7.41
CA GLN A 350 1.76 -14.83 8.88
C GLN A 350 0.48 -15.40 9.51
N GLY A 351 -0.67 -15.14 8.88
CA GLY A 351 -1.94 -15.71 9.32
C GLY A 351 -1.98 -17.21 9.14
N VAL A 352 -1.43 -17.74 8.06
CA VAL A 352 -1.26 -19.18 7.80
C VAL A 352 -0.29 -19.78 8.81
N MET A 353 0.87 -19.14 9.03
CA MET A 353 1.86 -19.59 10.02
C MET A 353 1.26 -19.73 11.43
N LYS A 354 0.46 -18.74 11.87
CA LYS A 354 -0.22 -18.81 13.19
C LYS A 354 -1.13 -20.03 13.30
N ARG A 355 -1.86 -20.38 12.24
CA ARG A 355 -2.76 -21.54 12.19
C ARG A 355 -2.01 -22.88 12.28
N ILE A 356 -0.89 -22.97 11.56
CA ILE A 356 -0.03 -24.16 11.59
C ILE A 356 0.57 -24.35 12.98
N LYS A 357 1.10 -23.28 13.58
CA LYS A 357 1.66 -23.30 14.95
C LYS A 357 0.62 -23.67 16.00
N ALA A 358 -0.63 -23.20 15.84
CA ALA A 358 -1.72 -23.55 16.75
C ALA A 358 -2.06 -25.07 16.74
N LYS A 359 -1.64 -25.81 15.71
CA LYS A 359 -1.73 -27.28 15.67
C LYS A 359 -0.52 -28.00 16.26
N GLY A 360 0.49 -27.26 16.71
CA GLY A 360 1.67 -27.79 17.39
C GLY A 360 2.86 -28.17 16.49
N LEU A 361 2.77 -27.97 15.15
CA LEU A 361 3.90 -28.24 14.27
C LEU A 361 5.00 -27.19 14.43
N LYS A 362 6.24 -27.63 14.30
CA LYS A 362 7.41 -26.74 14.27
C LYS A 362 7.37 -25.90 12.99
N VAL A 363 7.55 -24.59 13.14
CA VAL A 363 7.67 -23.64 12.02
C VAL A 363 9.04 -23.01 12.05
N VAL A 364 9.74 -23.00 10.91
CA VAL A 364 11.00 -22.28 10.67
C VAL A 364 10.81 -21.29 9.52
N ILE A 365 11.63 -20.27 9.44
CA ILE A 365 11.47 -19.17 8.50
C ILE A 365 12.77 -18.93 7.75
N TYR A 366 12.68 -18.77 6.44
CA TYR A 366 13.74 -18.18 5.63
C TYR A 366 13.32 -16.76 5.24
N GLU A 367 13.99 -15.76 5.79
CA GLU A 367 13.80 -14.35 5.42
C GLU A 367 15.14 -13.62 5.48
N PRO A 368 15.81 -13.43 4.34
CA PRO A 368 17.16 -12.84 4.30
C PRO A 368 17.21 -11.38 4.75
N THR A 369 16.11 -10.64 4.66
CA THR A 369 16.04 -9.22 5.05
C THR A 369 15.81 -9.01 6.54
N LEU A 370 15.36 -10.03 7.26
CA LEU A 370 15.12 -9.96 8.70
C LEU A 370 16.46 -10.09 9.46
N LYS A 371 16.75 -9.16 10.35
CA LYS A 371 18.01 -9.19 11.16
C LYS A 371 17.92 -10.12 12.37
N GLU A 372 16.73 -10.28 12.91
CA GLU A 372 16.44 -11.07 14.10
C GLU A 372 16.63 -12.57 13.83
N GLU A 373 17.04 -13.30 14.86
CA GLU A 373 17.18 -14.77 14.83
C GLU A 373 15.85 -15.50 14.99
N THR A 374 14.84 -14.83 15.48
CA THR A 374 13.50 -15.39 15.68
C THR A 374 12.40 -14.42 15.23
N PHE A 375 11.30 -14.96 14.74
CA PHE A 375 10.10 -14.20 14.42
C PHE A 375 8.85 -14.96 14.91
N PHE A 376 8.04 -14.34 15.78
CA PHE A 376 6.92 -15.00 16.47
C PHE A 376 7.32 -16.35 17.09
N ASN A 377 8.47 -16.40 17.78
CA ASN A 377 9.02 -17.61 18.38
C ASN A 377 9.27 -18.75 17.36
N SER A 378 9.53 -18.41 16.11
CA SER A 378 10.00 -19.33 15.09
C SER A 378 11.43 -18.96 14.69
N GLU A 379 12.28 -19.96 14.54
CA GLU A 379 13.67 -19.81 14.14
C GLU A 379 13.78 -19.21 12.74
N VAL A 380 14.65 -18.22 12.55
CA VAL A 380 14.95 -17.61 11.25
C VAL A 380 16.29 -18.17 10.75
N ILE A 381 16.24 -18.90 9.65
CA ILE A 381 17.39 -19.50 8.98
C ILE A 381 17.83 -18.54 7.86
N LYS A 382 19.14 -18.26 7.78
CA LYS A 382 19.70 -17.31 6.82
C LYS A 382 20.22 -17.99 5.54
N ASP A 383 20.61 -19.24 5.64
CA ASP A 383 21.04 -20.03 4.50
C ASP A 383 19.86 -20.78 3.89
N VAL A 384 19.66 -20.63 2.59
CA VAL A 384 18.52 -21.23 1.88
C VAL A 384 18.65 -22.75 1.79
N ASN A 385 19.87 -23.30 1.72
CA ASN A 385 20.07 -24.74 1.59
C ASN A 385 19.83 -25.41 2.94
N GLU A 386 20.36 -24.84 4.04
CA GLU A 386 20.04 -25.29 5.39
C GLU A 386 18.53 -25.28 5.65
N PHE A 387 17.84 -24.21 5.21
CA PHE A 387 16.39 -24.11 5.32
C PHE A 387 15.66 -25.23 4.56
N LYS A 388 16.07 -25.51 3.31
CA LYS A 388 15.48 -26.57 2.49
C LYS A 388 15.68 -27.96 3.08
N GLU A 389 16.88 -28.24 3.62
CA GLU A 389 17.20 -29.52 4.24
C GLU A 389 16.37 -29.76 5.50
N LYS A 390 16.16 -28.74 6.30
CA LYS A 390 15.46 -28.80 7.59
C LYS A 390 13.95 -28.97 7.46
N CYS A 391 13.36 -28.63 6.31
CA CYS A 391 11.92 -28.61 6.10
C CYS A 391 11.38 -29.88 5.46
N ASP A 392 10.27 -30.41 5.99
CA ASP A 392 9.46 -31.44 5.33
C ASP A 392 8.52 -30.83 4.30
N VAL A 393 7.97 -29.65 4.59
CA VAL A 393 7.13 -28.86 3.68
C VAL A 393 7.61 -27.42 3.67
N ILE A 394 7.73 -26.85 2.47
CA ILE A 394 8.10 -25.44 2.26
C ILE A 394 6.89 -24.68 1.73
N VAL A 395 6.52 -23.62 2.40
CA VAL A 395 5.35 -22.78 2.10
C VAL A 395 5.80 -21.49 1.46
N ALA A 396 5.44 -21.28 0.18
CA ALA A 396 5.80 -20.09 -0.57
C ALA A 396 4.55 -19.40 -1.13
N ASN A 397 4.24 -18.20 -0.61
CA ASN A 397 3.10 -17.43 -1.13
C ASN A 397 3.37 -16.91 -2.57
N ARG A 398 4.64 -16.63 -2.86
CA ARG A 398 5.15 -16.40 -4.21
C ARG A 398 6.33 -17.32 -4.45
N PHE A 399 6.30 -17.96 -5.61
CA PHE A 399 7.35 -18.89 -6.01
C PHE A 399 8.65 -18.13 -6.37
N ASN A 400 9.77 -18.78 -6.08
CA ASN A 400 11.09 -18.26 -6.46
C ASN A 400 11.95 -19.43 -6.98
N ASN A 401 12.82 -19.16 -7.93
CA ASN A 401 13.69 -20.15 -8.54
C ASN A 401 14.64 -20.83 -7.53
N ASP A 402 14.89 -20.20 -6.38
CA ASP A 402 15.62 -20.83 -5.28
C ASP A 402 15.01 -22.16 -4.81
N LEU A 403 13.74 -22.42 -5.13
CA LEU A 403 12.99 -23.60 -4.70
C LEU A 403 12.81 -24.66 -5.81
N GLU A 404 13.42 -24.49 -6.99
CA GLU A 404 13.25 -25.38 -8.13
C GLU A 404 13.75 -26.80 -7.86
N ASP A 405 14.80 -26.94 -7.05
CA ASP A 405 15.43 -28.22 -6.67
C ASP A 405 14.65 -29.04 -5.63
N VAL A 406 13.63 -28.45 -5.01
CA VAL A 406 12.83 -29.06 -3.91
C VAL A 406 11.31 -28.92 -4.14
N LEU A 407 10.85 -28.92 -5.38
CA LEU A 407 9.44 -28.71 -5.76
C LEU A 407 8.49 -29.71 -5.10
N ASP A 408 8.93 -30.93 -4.83
CA ASP A 408 8.16 -31.98 -4.13
C ASP A 408 7.79 -31.56 -2.70
N LYS A 409 8.64 -30.77 -2.04
CA LYS A 409 8.36 -30.21 -0.71
C LYS A 409 7.54 -28.92 -0.76
N VAL A 410 7.50 -28.21 -1.89
CA VAL A 410 6.88 -26.87 -1.97
C VAL A 410 5.36 -26.95 -2.02
N TYR A 411 4.72 -26.11 -1.22
CA TYR A 411 3.30 -25.77 -1.36
C TYR A 411 3.18 -24.28 -1.72
N THR A 412 2.65 -24.01 -2.89
CA THR A 412 2.39 -22.66 -3.41
C THR A 412 1.09 -22.65 -4.21
N ARG A 413 0.43 -21.49 -4.29
CA ARG A 413 -0.70 -21.24 -5.18
C ARG A 413 -0.39 -20.11 -6.18
N ASP A 414 0.89 -19.79 -6.34
CA ASP A 414 1.35 -18.86 -7.36
C ASP A 414 1.40 -19.54 -8.73
N LEU A 415 0.41 -19.27 -9.59
CA LEU A 415 0.26 -19.90 -10.90
C LEU A 415 0.97 -19.16 -12.04
N TYR A 416 1.33 -17.88 -11.80
CA TYR A 416 1.84 -17.00 -12.85
C TYR A 416 3.21 -16.41 -12.54
N PHE A 417 3.81 -16.75 -11.40
CA PHE A 417 5.12 -16.24 -10.96
C PHE A 417 5.20 -14.70 -10.97
N ARG A 418 4.11 -14.06 -10.53
CA ARG A 418 3.96 -12.59 -10.51
C ARG A 418 3.03 -12.13 -9.40
N ASP A 419 3.17 -10.85 -9.02
CA ASP A 419 2.28 -10.16 -8.09
C ASP A 419 0.92 -9.83 -8.69
#